data_bb621d174c22003c8469e64f3b587596
#
_entry.id   bb621d174c22003c8469e64f3b587596
#
_cell.length_a   1.000
_cell.length_b   1.000
_cell.length_c   1.000
_cell.angle_alpha   90.00
_cell.angle_beta   90.00
_cell.angle_gamma   90.00
#
_symmetry.space_group_name_H-M   'P 1'
#
loop_
_entity.id
_entity.type
_entity.pdbx_description
1 polymer ?
#
loop_
_entity_poly.entity_id
_entity_poly.type
_entity_poly.pdbx_seq_one_letter_code
_entity_poly.pdbx_strand_id
1 'polypeptide(L)'
;HIMAADPVVLNGRYRLIDRIGSGGMSVVYRAQDLSLGRIVAIKILNENLTDDEGFLRRFQREAHSAANLSHPNIVTVHDIGQDGDRHFIVMEFVDGRTLKQLVRLQNQQGQPLPVHRALDLSIQICAGIGYAHRANLVHCDVKSQNILVTRDDRVKVADFGIARALSEATQHTADSQIWGTPHYFSPEQAAGQAASPASDVYAIGVVMFELLTGRLPFIGETHTALALKHMHEPPPRASDVNPLVPAQLDQILRKVMSKEPAARYRTADQFGRILSAYRESSLQATGPVTPVSIFDIAPQPPAYEQPTALYQPGTSARPTVPTASPTPEIAIHSGETWAEMDSISNAQTALYPSAAKREERDWVAIVLGILAVVAMLGLIPLWYFVYLAYRG
;
A
#
# COMPACT_ATOMS: atom_id res chain seq x y z
N HIS A 1 -24.74 -42.64 -9.25
CA HIS A 1 -24.17 -41.64 -10.20
C HIS A 1 -24.54 -40.26 -9.68
N ILE A 2 -23.60 -39.64 -8.95
CA ILE A 2 -23.65 -38.21 -8.66
C ILE A 2 -23.24 -37.55 -9.97
N MET A 3 -24.16 -36.88 -10.65
CA MET A 3 -23.85 -36.02 -11.80
C MET A 3 -22.85 -34.96 -11.29
N ALA A 4 -21.59 -35.07 -11.69
CA ALA A 4 -20.64 -33.99 -11.50
C ALA A 4 -21.17 -32.79 -12.30
N ALA A 5 -21.45 -31.67 -11.62
CA ALA A 5 -21.80 -30.44 -12.31
C ALA A 5 -20.72 -30.13 -13.35
N ASP A 6 -21.11 -29.72 -14.55
CA ASP A 6 -20.18 -29.35 -15.59
C ASP A 6 -19.19 -28.30 -15.05
N PRO A 7 -17.88 -28.46 -15.31
CA PRO A 7 -16.90 -27.52 -14.81
C PRO A 7 -17.15 -26.12 -15.36
N VAL A 8 -17.25 -25.14 -14.47
CA VAL A 8 -17.44 -23.73 -14.88
C VAL A 8 -16.21 -23.27 -15.65
N VAL A 9 -16.41 -22.78 -16.87
CA VAL A 9 -15.36 -22.23 -17.73
C VAL A 9 -15.68 -20.75 -18.04
N LEU A 10 -14.86 -19.84 -17.53
CA LEU A 10 -15.02 -18.40 -17.76
C LEU A 10 -14.44 -18.03 -19.13
N ASN A 11 -15.17 -17.25 -19.91
CA ASN A 11 -14.83 -16.80 -21.28
C ASN A 11 -14.34 -17.93 -22.20
N GLY A 12 -14.82 -19.18 -22.01
CA GLY A 12 -14.38 -20.34 -22.77
C GLY A 12 -12.88 -20.68 -22.59
N ARG A 13 -12.16 -20.01 -21.69
CA ARG A 13 -10.72 -20.13 -21.51
C ARG A 13 -10.27 -20.62 -20.14
N TYR A 14 -10.90 -20.16 -19.07
CA TYR A 14 -10.44 -20.43 -17.71
C TYR A 14 -11.35 -21.43 -17.02
N ARG A 15 -10.91 -22.68 -16.90
CA ARG A 15 -11.63 -23.74 -16.20
C ARG A 15 -11.37 -23.65 -14.71
N LEU A 16 -12.42 -23.38 -13.92
CA LEU A 16 -12.33 -23.40 -12.47
C LEU A 16 -12.13 -24.83 -11.97
N ILE A 17 -11.18 -25.03 -11.03
CA ILE A 17 -10.84 -26.33 -10.45
C ILE A 17 -11.41 -26.42 -9.03
N ASP A 18 -10.92 -25.60 -8.12
CA ASP A 18 -11.32 -25.58 -6.72
C ASP A 18 -11.21 -24.18 -6.13
N ARG A 19 -11.99 -23.93 -5.09
CA ARG A 19 -11.97 -22.68 -4.34
C ARG A 19 -10.82 -22.71 -3.34
N ILE A 20 -9.91 -21.72 -3.43
CA ILE A 20 -8.73 -21.60 -2.58
C ILE A 20 -8.80 -20.47 -1.56
N GLY A 21 -9.75 -19.55 -1.73
CA GLY A 21 -9.97 -18.44 -0.81
C GLY A 21 -11.34 -17.80 -0.94
N SER A 22 -11.77 -17.10 0.10
CA SER A 22 -12.98 -16.27 0.08
C SER A 22 -12.86 -15.12 1.06
N GLY A 23 -13.42 -13.98 0.66
CA GLY A 23 -13.54 -12.77 1.47
C GLY A 23 -14.89 -12.11 1.27
N GLY A 24 -15.14 -11.01 1.95
CA GLY A 24 -16.40 -10.26 1.83
C GLY A 24 -16.70 -9.75 0.42
N MET A 25 -15.66 -9.57 -0.41
CA MET A 25 -15.77 -8.92 -1.72
C MET A 25 -15.56 -9.86 -2.89
N SER A 26 -14.93 -11.00 -2.69
CA SER A 26 -14.51 -11.89 -3.78
C SER A 26 -14.28 -13.30 -3.31
N VAL A 27 -14.32 -14.22 -4.27
CA VAL A 27 -13.92 -15.62 -4.12
C VAL A 27 -12.73 -15.88 -5.03
N VAL A 28 -11.73 -16.59 -4.52
CA VAL A 28 -10.53 -16.95 -5.28
C VAL A 28 -10.56 -18.43 -5.61
N TYR A 29 -10.38 -18.76 -6.89
CA TYR A 29 -10.32 -20.11 -7.40
C TYR A 29 -8.94 -20.42 -7.96
N ARG A 30 -8.48 -21.64 -7.78
CA ARG A 30 -7.47 -22.24 -8.64
C ARG A 30 -8.15 -22.64 -9.94
N ALA A 31 -7.54 -22.32 -11.07
CA ALA A 31 -8.10 -22.56 -12.38
C ALA A 31 -7.02 -23.00 -13.38
N GLN A 32 -7.44 -23.55 -14.50
CA GLN A 32 -6.59 -23.89 -15.63
C GLN A 32 -6.87 -22.92 -16.79
N ASP A 33 -5.84 -22.22 -17.24
CA ASP A 33 -5.86 -21.51 -18.52
C ASP A 33 -5.75 -22.54 -19.67
N LEU A 34 -6.85 -22.84 -20.33
CA LEU A 34 -6.93 -23.84 -21.37
C LEU A 34 -6.13 -23.48 -22.61
N SER A 35 -5.91 -22.17 -22.86
CA SER A 35 -5.16 -21.70 -24.01
C SER A 35 -3.65 -21.85 -23.84
N LEU A 36 -3.13 -21.68 -22.60
CA LEU A 36 -1.70 -21.78 -22.30
C LEU A 36 -1.32 -23.03 -21.52
N GLY A 37 -2.29 -23.85 -21.10
CA GLY A 37 -2.07 -25.11 -20.38
C GLY A 37 -1.50 -24.93 -18.96
N ARG A 38 -1.57 -23.74 -18.37
CA ARG A 38 -0.99 -23.40 -17.07
C ARG A 38 -2.07 -23.26 -15.98
N ILE A 39 -1.65 -23.45 -14.73
CA ILE A 39 -2.48 -23.17 -13.55
C ILE A 39 -2.38 -21.67 -13.22
N VAL A 40 -3.53 -21.06 -12.91
CA VAL A 40 -3.70 -19.67 -12.53
C VAL A 40 -4.59 -19.53 -11.29
N ALA A 41 -4.52 -18.42 -10.59
CA ALA A 41 -5.50 -18.03 -9.60
C ALA A 41 -6.48 -17.04 -10.22
N ILE A 42 -7.79 -17.22 -9.97
CA ILE A 42 -8.83 -16.32 -10.48
C ILE A 42 -9.62 -15.77 -9.31
N LYS A 43 -9.60 -14.45 -9.17
CA LYS A 43 -10.36 -13.70 -8.19
C LYS A 43 -11.63 -13.18 -8.85
N ILE A 44 -12.79 -13.71 -8.43
CA ILE A 44 -14.11 -13.34 -8.96
C ILE A 44 -14.77 -12.42 -7.94
N LEU A 45 -15.28 -11.27 -8.37
CA LEU A 45 -16.05 -10.35 -7.53
C LEU A 45 -17.38 -10.97 -7.12
N ASN A 46 -17.82 -10.65 -5.90
CA ASN A 46 -19.16 -11.01 -5.45
C ASN A 46 -20.21 -10.17 -6.21
N GLU A 47 -21.29 -10.82 -6.60
CA GLU A 47 -22.37 -10.22 -7.43
C GLU A 47 -22.94 -8.93 -6.80
N ASN A 48 -23.06 -8.86 -5.47
CA ASN A 48 -23.58 -7.68 -4.76
C ASN A 48 -22.75 -6.40 -4.97
N LEU A 49 -21.52 -6.50 -5.48
CA LEU A 49 -20.63 -5.36 -5.72
C LEU A 49 -20.56 -4.96 -7.20
N THR A 50 -21.17 -5.75 -8.07
CA THR A 50 -21.19 -5.51 -9.52
C THR A 50 -22.24 -4.47 -9.92
N ASP A 51 -23.23 -4.19 -9.07
CA ASP A 51 -24.28 -3.19 -9.32
C ASP A 51 -23.76 -1.74 -9.15
N ASP A 52 -22.63 -1.52 -8.45
CA ASP A 52 -22.00 -0.21 -8.34
C ASP A 52 -20.97 0.01 -9.46
N GLU A 53 -21.41 0.71 -10.52
CA GLU A 53 -20.51 1.06 -11.63
C GLU A 53 -19.27 1.87 -11.20
N GLY A 54 -19.39 2.70 -10.15
CA GLY A 54 -18.28 3.46 -9.60
C GLY A 54 -17.23 2.52 -8.99
N PHE A 55 -17.68 1.50 -8.27
CA PHE A 55 -16.82 0.46 -7.72
C PHE A 55 -16.14 -0.35 -8.83
N LEU A 56 -16.87 -0.80 -9.85
CA LEU A 56 -16.30 -1.55 -10.98
C LEU A 56 -15.22 -0.78 -11.73
N ARG A 57 -15.47 0.51 -12.03
CA ARG A 57 -14.47 1.36 -12.69
C ARG A 57 -13.19 1.50 -11.86
N ARG A 58 -13.31 1.65 -10.53
CA ARG A 58 -12.15 1.70 -9.63
C ARG A 58 -11.41 0.37 -9.59
N PHE A 59 -12.14 -0.73 -9.43
CA PHE A 59 -11.59 -2.08 -9.44
C PHE A 59 -10.78 -2.38 -10.71
N GLN A 60 -11.34 -2.07 -11.88
CA GLN A 60 -10.66 -2.26 -13.17
C GLN A 60 -9.40 -1.39 -13.27
N ARG A 61 -9.47 -0.11 -12.87
CA ARG A 61 -8.31 0.80 -12.91
C ARG A 61 -7.18 0.33 -12.00
N GLU A 62 -7.49 -0.14 -10.80
CA GLU A 62 -6.50 -0.65 -9.87
C GLU A 62 -5.89 -1.98 -10.33
N ALA A 63 -6.72 -2.87 -10.89
CA ALA A 63 -6.23 -4.10 -11.50
C ALA A 63 -5.29 -3.81 -12.69
N HIS A 64 -5.59 -2.81 -13.53
CA HIS A 64 -4.69 -2.36 -14.59
C HIS A 64 -3.37 -1.80 -14.03
N SER A 65 -3.43 -1.03 -12.93
CA SER A 65 -2.22 -0.50 -12.30
C SER A 65 -1.35 -1.63 -11.74
N ALA A 66 -1.95 -2.64 -11.13
CA ALA A 66 -1.25 -3.83 -10.64
C ALA A 66 -0.69 -4.70 -11.76
N ALA A 67 -1.36 -4.76 -12.93
CA ALA A 67 -0.91 -5.53 -14.10
C ALA A 67 0.41 -5.02 -14.70
N ASN A 68 0.75 -3.74 -14.46
CA ASN A 68 2.02 -3.16 -14.90
C ASN A 68 3.19 -3.45 -13.93
N LEU A 69 2.93 -4.09 -12.79
CA LEU A 69 3.99 -4.45 -11.83
C LEU A 69 4.58 -5.82 -12.19
N SER A 70 5.89 -5.85 -12.42
CA SER A 70 6.66 -7.09 -12.64
C SER A 70 7.82 -7.16 -11.66
N HIS A 71 7.67 -7.94 -10.59
CA HIS A 71 8.68 -8.09 -9.54
C HIS A 71 8.59 -9.48 -8.91
N PRO A 72 9.71 -10.13 -8.54
CA PRO A 72 9.70 -11.48 -7.96
C PRO A 72 8.87 -11.58 -6.66
N ASN A 73 8.76 -10.49 -5.90
CA ASN A 73 8.00 -10.44 -4.67
C ASN A 73 6.58 -9.84 -4.82
N ILE A 74 6.05 -9.75 -6.04
CA ILE A 74 4.67 -9.32 -6.32
C ILE A 74 3.97 -10.44 -7.09
N VAL A 75 2.70 -10.68 -6.77
CA VAL A 75 1.85 -11.59 -7.57
C VAL A 75 1.55 -10.93 -8.91
N THR A 76 1.90 -11.61 -9.99
CA THR A 76 1.68 -11.09 -11.35
C THR A 76 0.21 -11.18 -11.73
N VAL A 77 -0.38 -10.08 -12.18
CA VAL A 77 -1.70 -10.07 -12.83
C VAL A 77 -1.51 -10.43 -14.30
N HIS A 78 -2.24 -11.44 -14.77
CA HIS A 78 -2.12 -11.96 -16.13
C HIS A 78 -3.19 -11.44 -17.06
N ASP A 79 -4.42 -11.24 -16.53
CA ASP A 79 -5.57 -10.84 -17.34
C ASP A 79 -6.67 -10.27 -16.44
N ILE A 80 -7.59 -9.52 -17.05
CA ILE A 80 -8.79 -8.99 -16.42
C ILE A 80 -9.93 -9.29 -17.37
N GLY A 81 -11.01 -9.90 -16.90
CA GLY A 81 -12.12 -10.30 -17.75
C GLY A 81 -13.48 -10.12 -17.11
N GLN A 82 -14.48 -10.31 -17.97
CA GLN A 82 -15.90 -10.36 -17.59
C GLN A 82 -16.55 -11.50 -18.35
N ASP A 83 -17.35 -12.32 -17.66
CA ASP A 83 -18.15 -13.40 -18.24
C ASP A 83 -19.58 -13.31 -17.68
N GLY A 84 -20.53 -12.81 -18.51
CA GLY A 84 -21.82 -12.36 -18.03
C GLY A 84 -21.67 -11.24 -16.98
N ASP A 85 -22.27 -11.43 -15.81
CA ASP A 85 -22.19 -10.48 -14.70
C ASP A 85 -20.95 -10.72 -13.78
N ARG A 86 -20.12 -11.69 -14.12
CA ARG A 86 -18.93 -12.06 -13.32
C ARG A 86 -17.71 -11.28 -13.78
N HIS A 87 -17.28 -10.33 -12.98
CA HIS A 87 -16.00 -9.65 -13.16
C HIS A 87 -14.88 -10.41 -12.44
N PHE A 88 -13.77 -10.64 -13.11
CA PHE A 88 -12.67 -11.43 -12.54
C PHE A 88 -11.28 -10.91 -12.92
N ILE A 89 -10.30 -11.22 -12.08
CA ILE A 89 -8.88 -10.98 -12.31
C ILE A 89 -8.18 -12.35 -12.34
N VAL A 90 -7.38 -12.57 -13.37
CA VAL A 90 -6.52 -13.74 -13.52
C VAL A 90 -5.11 -13.37 -13.08
N MET A 91 -4.54 -14.14 -12.18
CA MET A 91 -3.23 -13.87 -11.61
C MET A 91 -2.38 -15.15 -11.49
N GLU A 92 -1.11 -14.97 -11.23
CA GLU A 92 -0.17 -16.02 -10.90
C GLU A 92 -0.73 -16.90 -9.76
N PHE A 93 -0.74 -18.22 -9.98
CA PHE A 93 -1.01 -19.16 -8.89
C PHE A 93 0.27 -19.37 -8.08
N VAL A 94 0.22 -19.04 -6.81
CA VAL A 94 1.33 -19.21 -5.88
C VAL A 94 1.10 -20.48 -5.06
N ASP A 95 1.93 -21.52 -5.27
CA ASP A 95 1.91 -22.73 -4.44
C ASP A 95 2.59 -22.44 -3.10
N GLY A 96 1.78 -22.04 -2.13
CA GLY A 96 2.25 -21.60 -0.83
C GLY A 96 1.12 -21.42 0.18
N ARG A 97 1.41 -20.63 1.20
CA ARG A 97 0.47 -20.28 2.27
C ARG A 97 0.46 -18.77 2.47
N THR A 98 -0.64 -18.23 2.97
CA THR A 98 -0.61 -16.84 3.45
C THR A 98 0.28 -16.74 4.69
N LEU A 99 0.90 -15.58 4.87
CA LEU A 99 1.71 -15.30 6.05
C LEU A 99 0.90 -15.49 7.35
N LYS A 100 -0.41 -15.16 7.31
CA LYS A 100 -1.35 -15.42 8.43
C LYS A 100 -1.46 -16.90 8.78
N GLN A 101 -1.54 -17.76 7.77
CA GLN A 101 -1.57 -19.22 7.98
C GLN A 101 -0.24 -19.72 8.55
N LEU A 102 0.89 -19.16 8.08
CA LEU A 102 2.22 -19.50 8.58
C LEU A 102 2.36 -19.15 10.07
N VAL A 103 2.00 -17.92 10.47
CA VAL A 103 2.01 -17.49 11.87
C VAL A 103 1.10 -18.37 12.74
N ARG A 104 -0.10 -18.68 12.24
CA ARG A 104 -1.03 -19.56 12.98
C ARG A 104 -0.44 -20.96 13.22
N LEU A 105 0.21 -21.55 12.22
CA LEU A 105 0.85 -22.86 12.34
C LEU A 105 1.99 -22.86 13.36
N GLN A 106 2.82 -21.81 13.35
CA GLN A 106 3.91 -21.66 14.32
C GLN A 106 3.37 -21.51 15.74
N ASN A 107 2.32 -20.72 15.94
CA ASN A 107 1.66 -20.56 17.24
C ASN A 107 1.07 -21.88 17.75
N GLN A 108 0.54 -22.73 16.87
CA GLN A 108 0.05 -24.06 17.24
C GLN A 108 1.18 -24.99 17.70
N GLN A 109 2.41 -24.76 17.22
CA GLN A 109 3.62 -25.47 17.65
C GLN A 109 4.25 -24.88 18.92
N GLY A 110 3.63 -23.83 19.49
CA GLY A 110 4.09 -23.15 20.71
C GLY A 110 5.34 -22.28 20.55
N GLN A 111 5.76 -22.01 19.32
CA GLN A 111 6.96 -21.22 19.02
C GLN A 111 6.68 -20.13 17.99
N PRO A 112 7.17 -18.89 18.21
CA PRO A 112 7.14 -17.85 17.18
C PRO A 112 8.09 -18.21 16.03
N LEU A 113 7.97 -17.51 14.90
CA LEU A 113 8.95 -17.65 13.81
C LEU A 113 10.35 -17.31 14.31
N PRO A 114 11.40 -18.05 13.86
CA PRO A 114 12.78 -17.66 14.11
C PRO A 114 13.04 -16.23 13.62
N VAL A 115 13.74 -15.42 14.44
CA VAL A 115 13.96 -13.99 14.16
C VAL A 115 14.60 -13.76 12.79
N HIS A 116 15.59 -14.57 12.40
CA HIS A 116 16.24 -14.47 11.09
C HIS A 116 15.24 -14.68 9.93
N ARG A 117 14.33 -15.66 10.06
CA ARG A 117 13.31 -15.95 9.06
C ARG A 117 12.26 -14.82 8.97
N ALA A 118 11.81 -14.31 10.12
CA ALA A 118 10.90 -13.14 10.16
C ALA A 118 11.54 -11.92 9.48
N LEU A 119 12.82 -11.71 9.69
CA LEU A 119 13.60 -10.64 9.08
C LEU A 119 13.73 -10.81 7.56
N ASP A 120 14.08 -12.02 7.08
CA ASP A 120 14.21 -12.33 5.64
C ASP A 120 12.88 -12.16 4.89
N LEU A 121 11.77 -12.59 5.48
CA LEU A 121 10.44 -12.39 4.91
C LEU A 121 10.08 -10.90 4.87
N SER A 122 10.38 -10.14 5.93
CA SER A 122 10.12 -8.69 5.99
C SER A 122 10.92 -7.90 4.95
N ILE A 123 12.18 -8.28 4.70
CA ILE A 123 13.02 -7.68 3.64
C ILE A 123 12.39 -7.90 2.27
N GLN A 124 11.91 -9.11 1.99
CA GLN A 124 11.25 -9.43 0.71
C GLN A 124 9.92 -8.67 0.54
N ILE A 125 9.12 -8.52 1.62
CA ILE A 125 7.91 -7.68 1.60
C ILE A 125 8.28 -6.24 1.25
N CYS A 126 9.31 -5.70 1.90
CA CYS A 126 9.82 -4.35 1.60
C CYS A 126 10.27 -4.20 0.15
N ALA A 127 10.91 -5.21 -0.44
CA ALA A 127 11.35 -5.18 -1.83
C ALA A 127 10.15 -5.10 -2.81
N GLY A 128 9.10 -5.90 -2.59
CA GLY A 128 7.88 -5.87 -3.40
C GLY A 128 7.12 -4.55 -3.28
N ILE A 129 6.83 -4.11 -2.04
CA ILE A 129 6.13 -2.85 -1.79
C ILE A 129 6.96 -1.65 -2.25
N GLY A 130 8.28 -1.65 -2.03
CA GLY A 130 9.18 -0.59 -2.48
C GLY A 130 9.21 -0.47 -4.01
N TYR A 131 9.14 -1.58 -4.72
CA TYR A 131 9.00 -1.56 -6.18
C TYR A 131 7.69 -0.86 -6.62
N ALA A 132 6.57 -1.16 -5.98
CA ALA A 132 5.29 -0.51 -6.25
C ALA A 132 5.33 0.99 -5.92
N HIS A 133 5.96 1.39 -4.81
CA HIS A 133 6.14 2.81 -4.45
C HIS A 133 6.91 3.59 -5.51
N ARG A 134 7.95 3.00 -6.14
CA ARG A 134 8.66 3.63 -7.28
C ARG A 134 7.79 3.78 -8.52
N ALA A 135 6.81 2.90 -8.69
CA ALA A 135 5.79 3.01 -9.74
C ALA A 135 4.61 3.93 -9.34
N ASN A 136 4.74 4.71 -8.26
CA ASN A 136 3.69 5.58 -7.69
C ASN A 136 2.41 4.82 -7.29
N LEU A 137 2.51 3.54 -6.95
CA LEU A 137 1.40 2.74 -6.47
C LEU A 137 1.57 2.45 -4.98
N VAL A 138 0.59 2.87 -4.16
CA VAL A 138 0.49 2.56 -2.74
C VAL A 138 -0.42 1.34 -2.58
N HIS A 139 -0.03 0.38 -1.73
CA HIS A 139 -0.79 -0.85 -1.55
C HIS A 139 -2.09 -0.63 -0.76
N CYS A 140 -2.04 0.20 0.26
CA CYS A 140 -3.16 0.60 1.15
C CYS A 140 -3.74 -0.51 2.07
N ASP A 141 -3.49 -1.79 1.79
CA ASP A 141 -4.04 -2.94 2.56
C ASP A 141 -2.97 -4.02 2.81
N VAL A 142 -1.77 -3.58 3.23
CA VAL A 142 -0.69 -4.51 3.61
C VAL A 142 -1.09 -5.24 4.89
N LYS A 143 -1.22 -6.57 4.79
CA LYS A 143 -1.57 -7.45 5.91
C LYS A 143 -1.11 -8.87 5.66
N SER A 144 -0.98 -9.67 6.71
CA SER A 144 -0.48 -11.05 6.61
C SER A 144 -1.35 -11.99 5.74
N GLN A 145 -2.61 -11.63 5.50
CA GLN A 145 -3.50 -12.36 4.59
C GLN A 145 -3.17 -12.12 3.11
N ASN A 146 -2.66 -10.91 2.76
CA ASN A 146 -2.32 -10.51 1.40
C ASN A 146 -0.86 -10.81 1.03
N ILE A 147 -0.13 -11.49 1.89
CA ILE A 147 1.26 -11.91 1.67
C ILE A 147 1.31 -13.42 1.61
N LEU A 148 1.71 -13.95 0.46
CA LEU A 148 1.90 -15.37 0.22
C LEU A 148 3.37 -15.73 0.41
N VAL A 149 3.63 -16.90 0.97
CA VAL A 149 4.97 -17.46 1.17
C VAL A 149 5.01 -18.82 0.51
N THR A 150 5.88 -19.01 -0.45
CA THR A 150 6.11 -20.27 -1.14
C THR A 150 6.85 -21.27 -0.25
N ARG A 151 6.96 -22.52 -0.68
CA ARG A 151 7.66 -23.58 0.09
C ARG A 151 9.15 -23.32 0.26
N ASP A 152 9.75 -22.55 -0.63
CA ASP A 152 11.15 -22.12 -0.61
C ASP A 152 11.33 -20.70 -0.01
N ASP A 153 10.40 -20.29 0.86
CA ASP A 153 10.41 -19.03 1.60
C ASP A 153 10.49 -17.76 0.72
N ARG A 154 9.99 -17.81 -0.52
CA ARG A 154 9.81 -16.61 -1.33
C ARG A 154 8.49 -15.93 -1.03
N VAL A 155 8.55 -14.62 -0.82
CA VAL A 155 7.37 -13.78 -0.60
C VAL A 155 6.76 -13.35 -1.93
N LYS A 156 5.43 -13.38 -1.99
CA LYS A 156 4.61 -12.80 -3.06
C LYS A 156 3.52 -11.92 -2.44
N VAL A 157 3.60 -10.62 -2.63
CA VAL A 157 2.58 -9.66 -2.19
C VAL A 157 1.45 -9.63 -3.20
N ALA A 158 0.22 -9.78 -2.73
CA ALA A 158 -1.01 -9.82 -3.53
C ALA A 158 -1.95 -8.67 -3.18
N ASP A 159 -2.95 -8.45 -4.00
CA ASP A 159 -4.08 -7.53 -3.75
C ASP A 159 -3.69 -6.06 -3.59
N PHE A 160 -2.86 -5.54 -4.51
CA PHE A 160 -2.50 -4.13 -4.58
C PHE A 160 -3.74 -3.27 -4.86
N GLY A 161 -3.95 -2.23 -4.03
CA GLY A 161 -4.83 -1.11 -4.30
C GLY A 161 -6.35 -1.38 -4.26
N ILE A 162 -6.82 -2.64 -4.27
CA ILE A 162 -8.25 -2.99 -4.32
C ILE A 162 -9.04 -2.39 -3.14
N ALA A 163 -8.40 -2.22 -1.98
CA ALA A 163 -9.02 -1.62 -0.80
C ALA A 163 -9.26 -0.10 -0.93
N ARG A 164 -8.46 0.61 -1.76
CA ARG A 164 -8.64 2.05 -1.99
C ARG A 164 -9.95 2.34 -2.75
N ALA A 165 -10.31 1.50 -3.71
CA ALA A 165 -11.58 1.60 -4.42
C ALA A 165 -12.78 1.59 -3.47
N LEU A 166 -12.66 0.89 -2.35
CA LEU A 166 -13.70 0.74 -1.34
C LEU A 166 -13.76 1.92 -0.38
N SER A 167 -12.61 2.40 0.12
CA SER A 167 -12.59 3.52 1.06
C SER A 167 -13.13 4.82 0.44
N GLU A 168 -12.89 5.02 -0.87
CA GLU A 168 -13.42 6.16 -1.61
C GLU A 168 -14.93 6.02 -1.91
N ALA A 169 -15.44 4.77 -2.07
CA ALA A 169 -16.87 4.52 -2.29
C ALA A 169 -17.72 4.74 -1.03
N THR A 170 -17.18 4.40 0.15
CA THR A 170 -17.91 4.48 1.43
C THR A 170 -17.91 5.87 2.05
N GLN A 171 -17.04 6.79 1.63
CA GLN A 171 -17.09 8.19 2.09
C GLN A 171 -18.39 8.91 1.69
N HIS A 172 -19.17 8.36 0.76
CA HIS A 172 -20.42 8.95 0.29
C HIS A 172 -21.69 8.31 0.87
N THR A 173 -21.58 7.27 1.70
CA THR A 173 -22.74 6.62 2.34
C THR A 173 -22.67 6.81 3.86
N ALA A 174 -23.79 7.26 4.46
CA ALA A 174 -23.92 7.53 5.89
C ALA A 174 -23.74 6.27 6.79
N ASP A 175 -23.76 5.08 6.20
CA ASP A 175 -23.39 3.80 6.81
C ASP A 175 -21.94 3.44 6.50
N SER A 176 -21.01 4.25 7.01
CA SER A 176 -19.57 3.93 6.94
C SER A 176 -19.24 2.75 7.86
N GLN A 177 -19.67 1.56 7.50
CA GLN A 177 -19.04 0.34 8.01
C GLN A 177 -17.60 0.37 7.51
N ILE A 178 -16.65 0.52 8.45
CA ILE A 178 -15.22 0.41 8.17
C ILE A 178 -15.00 -0.96 7.51
N TRP A 179 -14.85 -0.97 6.19
CA TRP A 179 -14.66 -2.19 5.42
C TRP A 179 -13.27 -2.76 5.70
N GLY A 180 -13.25 -3.90 6.35
CA GLY A 180 -12.03 -4.59 6.75
C GLY A 180 -11.72 -4.42 8.23
N THR A 181 -11.01 -5.39 8.77
CA THR A 181 -10.59 -5.35 10.18
C THR A 181 -9.37 -4.44 10.30
N PRO A 182 -9.40 -3.34 11.08
CA PRO A 182 -8.36 -2.31 11.12
C PRO A 182 -7.07 -2.74 11.85
N HIS A 183 -6.78 -4.04 11.88
CA HIS A 183 -5.62 -4.60 12.61
C HIS A 183 -4.26 -4.13 12.10
N TYR A 184 -4.19 -3.66 10.85
CA TYR A 184 -2.95 -3.23 10.19
C TYR A 184 -3.00 -1.77 9.74
N PHE A 185 -4.10 -1.06 10.05
CA PHE A 185 -4.27 0.33 9.64
C PHE A 185 -3.19 1.21 10.25
N SER A 186 -2.65 2.10 9.43
CA SER A 186 -1.84 3.19 9.95
C SER A 186 -2.70 4.21 10.72
N PRO A 187 -2.11 5.01 11.62
CA PRO A 187 -2.82 6.06 12.35
C PRO A 187 -3.63 6.98 11.46
N GLU A 188 -3.07 7.40 10.32
CA GLU A 188 -3.73 8.25 9.33
C GLU A 188 -4.91 7.54 8.65
N GLN A 189 -4.81 6.25 8.33
CA GLN A 189 -5.94 5.48 7.82
C GLN A 189 -7.03 5.30 8.88
N ALA A 190 -6.65 5.05 10.12
CA ALA A 190 -7.59 4.96 11.24
C ALA A 190 -8.31 6.29 11.49
N ALA A 191 -7.68 7.43 11.17
CA ALA A 191 -8.26 8.77 11.20
C ALA A 191 -9.08 9.13 9.94
N GLY A 192 -9.24 8.19 8.98
CA GLY A 192 -9.98 8.43 7.72
C GLY A 192 -9.20 9.25 6.69
N GLN A 193 -7.91 9.43 6.87
CA GLN A 193 -7.05 10.15 5.92
C GLN A 193 -6.59 9.22 4.78
N ALA A 194 -6.15 9.83 3.68
CA ALA A 194 -5.64 9.08 2.54
C ALA A 194 -4.36 8.31 2.89
N ALA A 195 -4.28 7.06 2.45
CA ALA A 195 -3.07 6.25 2.60
C ALA A 195 -1.93 6.78 1.73
N SER A 196 -0.71 6.61 2.22
CA SER A 196 0.53 7.03 1.59
C SER A 196 1.57 5.91 1.63
N PRO A 197 2.73 6.02 0.96
CA PRO A 197 3.81 5.06 1.14
C PRO A 197 4.22 4.83 2.60
N ALA A 198 4.12 5.86 3.45
CA ALA A 198 4.39 5.74 4.89
C ALA A 198 3.32 4.94 5.64
N SER A 199 2.10 4.84 5.10
CA SER A 199 1.04 3.98 5.64
C SER A 199 1.36 2.50 5.41
N ASP A 200 1.81 2.14 4.20
CA ASP A 200 2.28 0.77 3.90
C ASP A 200 3.49 0.41 4.78
N VAL A 201 4.42 1.35 4.99
CA VAL A 201 5.58 1.15 5.86
C VAL A 201 5.17 0.82 7.30
N TYR A 202 4.16 1.54 7.84
CA TYR A 202 3.60 1.23 9.15
C TYR A 202 2.99 -0.18 9.18
N ALA A 203 2.18 -0.52 8.19
CA ALA A 203 1.54 -1.84 8.08
C ALA A 203 2.57 -2.98 7.97
N ILE A 204 3.69 -2.79 7.23
CA ILE A 204 4.81 -3.74 7.22
C ILE A 204 5.41 -3.89 8.62
N GLY A 205 5.51 -2.80 9.40
CA GLY A 205 5.92 -2.84 10.81
C GLY A 205 5.00 -3.72 11.66
N VAL A 206 3.68 -3.58 11.49
CA VAL A 206 2.67 -4.43 12.17
C VAL A 206 2.82 -5.90 11.77
N VAL A 207 2.99 -6.19 10.48
CA VAL A 207 3.25 -7.55 9.97
C VAL A 207 4.53 -8.12 10.57
N MET A 208 5.61 -7.36 10.60
CA MET A 208 6.88 -7.79 11.18
C MET A 208 6.75 -8.07 12.69
N PHE A 209 6.03 -7.24 13.44
CA PHE A 209 5.72 -7.50 14.84
C PHE A 209 4.96 -8.82 14.99
N GLU A 210 3.94 -9.05 14.16
CA GLU A 210 3.17 -10.30 14.17
C GLU A 210 4.06 -11.53 13.86
N LEU A 211 5.00 -11.43 12.92
CA LEU A 211 5.96 -12.50 12.61
C LEU A 211 6.87 -12.83 13.78
N LEU A 212 7.40 -11.80 14.45
CA LEU A 212 8.34 -11.96 15.55
C LEU A 212 7.70 -12.47 16.84
N THR A 213 6.42 -12.16 17.07
CA THR A 213 5.74 -12.41 18.35
C THR A 213 4.60 -13.43 18.26
N GLY A 214 4.14 -13.74 17.04
CA GLY A 214 2.93 -14.53 16.83
C GLY A 214 1.63 -13.80 17.14
N ARG A 215 1.69 -12.51 17.53
CA ARG A 215 0.53 -11.70 17.97
C ARG A 215 0.53 -10.35 17.28
N LEU A 216 -0.66 -9.75 17.16
CA LEU A 216 -0.79 -8.37 16.71
C LEU A 216 -0.39 -7.40 17.81
N PRO A 217 0.19 -6.22 17.47
CA PRO A 217 0.60 -5.24 18.47
C PRO A 217 -0.58 -4.62 19.21
N PHE A 218 -1.72 -4.48 18.57
CA PHE A 218 -2.94 -3.92 19.12
C PHE A 218 -4.12 -4.87 18.92
N ILE A 219 -4.96 -4.99 19.96
CA ILE A 219 -6.20 -5.76 19.97
C ILE A 219 -7.28 -4.87 20.56
N GLY A 220 -8.47 -4.87 19.99
CA GLY A 220 -9.62 -4.10 20.45
C GLY A 220 -10.91 -4.92 20.37
N GLU A 221 -11.83 -4.70 21.31
CA GLU A 221 -13.14 -5.37 21.29
C GLU A 221 -14.04 -4.87 20.17
N THR A 222 -13.83 -3.63 19.71
CA THR A 222 -14.54 -3.01 18.59
C THR A 222 -13.55 -2.46 17.57
N HIS A 223 -14.00 -2.27 16.33
CA HIS A 223 -13.18 -1.63 15.27
C HIS A 223 -12.74 -0.22 15.69
N THR A 224 -13.64 0.54 16.35
CA THR A 224 -13.32 1.89 16.84
C THR A 224 -12.26 1.86 17.92
N ALA A 225 -12.38 0.96 18.92
CA ALA A 225 -11.36 0.82 19.97
C ALA A 225 -10.00 0.44 19.40
N LEU A 226 -9.96 -0.45 18.40
CA LEU A 226 -8.73 -0.84 17.72
C LEU A 226 -8.14 0.31 16.89
N ALA A 227 -8.98 1.09 16.19
CA ALA A 227 -8.55 2.27 15.44
C ALA A 227 -7.92 3.32 16.39
N LEU A 228 -8.54 3.60 17.54
CA LEU A 228 -8.00 4.51 18.55
C LEU A 228 -6.63 4.06 19.08
N LYS A 229 -6.42 2.75 19.26
CA LYS A 229 -5.11 2.21 19.65
C LYS A 229 -4.05 2.45 18.58
N HIS A 230 -4.39 2.21 17.31
CA HIS A 230 -3.47 2.55 16.21
C HIS A 230 -3.13 4.03 16.17
N MET A 231 -4.08 4.92 16.50
CA MET A 231 -3.86 6.37 16.53
C MET A 231 -3.00 6.84 17.71
N HIS A 232 -3.23 6.29 18.91
CA HIS A 232 -2.72 6.92 20.14
C HIS A 232 -1.85 6.01 21.02
N GLU A 233 -2.10 4.70 21.06
CA GLU A 233 -1.37 3.80 21.94
C GLU A 233 0.04 3.52 21.40
N PRO A 234 1.12 3.75 22.17
CA PRO A 234 2.46 3.46 21.72
C PRO A 234 2.62 1.95 21.41
N PRO A 235 3.38 1.58 20.37
CA PRO A 235 3.57 0.18 20.05
C PRO A 235 4.30 -0.55 21.18
N PRO A 236 3.84 -1.77 21.55
CA PRO A 236 4.50 -2.59 22.55
C PRO A 236 5.89 -3.03 22.06
N ARG A 237 6.77 -3.41 22.98
CA ARG A 237 8.03 -4.02 22.62
C ARG A 237 7.80 -5.47 22.19
N ALA A 238 8.39 -5.85 21.07
CA ALA A 238 8.33 -7.25 20.63
C ALA A 238 9.10 -8.17 21.59
N SER A 239 10.17 -7.66 22.23
CA SER A 239 10.97 -8.38 23.23
C SER A 239 10.20 -8.68 24.53
N ASP A 240 9.17 -7.91 24.87
CA ASP A 240 8.31 -8.20 26.04
C ASP A 240 7.40 -9.43 25.76
N VAL A 241 7.14 -9.75 24.48
CA VAL A 241 6.34 -10.89 24.05
C VAL A 241 7.22 -12.09 23.66
N ASN A 242 8.32 -11.83 22.96
CA ASN A 242 9.30 -12.82 22.54
C ASN A 242 10.71 -12.38 22.97
N PRO A 243 11.25 -12.90 24.09
CA PRO A 243 12.57 -12.51 24.59
C PRO A 243 13.73 -12.79 23.63
N LEU A 244 13.52 -13.56 22.57
CA LEU A 244 14.53 -13.81 21.55
C LEU A 244 14.71 -12.62 20.57
N VAL A 245 13.81 -11.63 20.62
CA VAL A 245 13.91 -10.42 19.79
C VAL A 245 14.97 -9.48 20.37
N PRO A 246 16.03 -9.16 19.62
CA PRO A 246 17.07 -8.26 20.09
C PRO A 246 16.56 -6.82 20.29
N ALA A 247 17.10 -6.11 21.30
CA ALA A 247 16.68 -4.75 21.64
C ALA A 247 16.83 -3.76 20.46
N GLN A 248 17.81 -3.96 19.59
CA GLN A 248 18.03 -3.16 18.40
C GLN A 248 16.87 -3.33 17.38
N LEU A 249 16.32 -4.54 17.26
CA LEU A 249 15.17 -4.81 16.41
C LEU A 249 13.89 -4.18 16.98
N ASP A 250 13.74 -4.12 18.32
CA ASP A 250 12.67 -3.37 18.96
C ASP A 250 12.73 -1.87 18.62
N GLN A 251 13.92 -1.27 18.58
CA GLN A 251 14.08 0.14 18.19
C GLN A 251 13.63 0.38 16.74
N ILE A 252 13.99 -0.53 15.83
CA ILE A 252 13.55 -0.48 14.42
C ILE A 252 12.04 -0.59 14.33
N LEU A 253 11.42 -1.53 15.05
CA LEU A 253 9.95 -1.71 15.11
C LEU A 253 9.25 -0.47 15.67
N ARG A 254 9.75 0.11 16.74
CA ARG A 254 9.17 1.34 17.32
C ARG A 254 9.23 2.51 16.34
N LYS A 255 10.33 2.65 15.59
CA LYS A 255 10.46 3.69 14.58
C LYS A 255 9.48 3.49 13.42
N VAL A 256 9.39 2.28 12.88
CA VAL A 256 8.51 1.99 11.74
C VAL A 256 7.03 2.13 12.11
N MET A 257 6.67 1.83 13.37
CA MET A 257 5.30 1.98 13.90
C MET A 257 5.08 3.32 14.63
N SER A 258 5.91 4.35 14.40
CA SER A 258 5.69 5.70 14.91
C SER A 258 4.33 6.23 14.45
N LYS A 259 3.65 7.01 15.32
CA LYS A 259 2.31 7.54 14.99
C LYS A 259 2.38 8.58 13.89
N GLU A 260 3.35 9.49 13.96
CA GLU A 260 3.60 10.49 12.92
C GLU A 260 4.24 9.88 11.68
N PRO A 261 3.64 10.02 10.48
CA PRO A 261 4.19 9.45 9.24
C PRO A 261 5.61 9.93 8.94
N ALA A 262 5.93 11.20 9.25
CA ALA A 262 7.25 11.79 9.01
C ALA A 262 8.35 11.20 9.91
N ALA A 263 8.00 10.60 11.05
CA ALA A 263 8.95 9.95 11.97
C ALA A 263 9.32 8.52 11.52
N ARG A 264 8.57 7.95 10.58
CA ARG A 264 8.81 6.61 10.00
C ARG A 264 9.89 6.65 8.92
N TYR A 265 10.15 5.50 8.31
CA TYR A 265 10.86 5.43 7.03
C TYR A 265 9.92 5.90 5.91
N ARG A 266 10.44 6.68 4.95
CA ARG A 266 9.61 7.30 3.89
C ARG A 266 9.03 6.31 2.91
N THR A 267 9.77 5.24 2.61
CA THR A 267 9.37 4.19 1.65
C THR A 267 9.73 2.81 2.18
N ALA A 268 9.09 1.79 1.66
CA ALA A 268 9.42 0.41 1.97
C ALA A 268 10.87 0.05 1.55
N ASP A 269 11.39 0.62 0.45
CA ASP A 269 12.80 0.44 0.08
C ASP A 269 13.77 0.95 1.15
N GLN A 270 13.49 2.11 1.74
CA GLN A 270 14.34 2.64 2.82
C GLN A 270 14.29 1.70 4.02
N PHE A 271 13.09 1.24 4.40
CA PHE A 271 12.94 0.30 5.50
C PHE A 271 13.65 -1.03 5.22
N GLY A 272 13.50 -1.60 4.02
CA GLY A 272 14.17 -2.82 3.60
C GLY A 272 15.70 -2.73 3.67
N ARG A 273 16.30 -1.58 3.29
CA ARG A 273 17.75 -1.36 3.45
C ARG A 273 18.19 -1.39 4.92
N ILE A 274 17.41 -0.80 5.82
CA ILE A 274 17.71 -0.84 7.26
C ILE A 274 17.65 -2.28 7.78
N LEU A 275 16.65 -3.06 7.40
CA LEU A 275 16.53 -4.46 7.78
C LEU A 275 17.69 -5.30 7.22
N SER A 276 18.11 -5.07 5.98
CA SER A 276 19.23 -5.75 5.35
C SER A 276 20.55 -5.43 6.05
N ALA A 277 20.80 -4.15 6.35
CA ALA A 277 21.98 -3.73 7.09
C ALA A 277 22.03 -4.35 8.51
N TYR A 278 20.88 -4.39 9.20
CA TYR A 278 20.75 -5.06 10.49
C TYR A 278 21.06 -6.56 10.38
N ARG A 279 20.51 -7.26 9.36
CA ARG A 279 20.78 -8.68 9.12
C ARG A 279 22.28 -8.95 8.91
N GLU A 280 22.93 -8.16 8.07
CA GLU A 280 24.36 -8.28 7.77
C GLU A 280 25.22 -8.07 9.01
N SER A 281 24.92 -7.03 9.82
CA SER A 281 25.65 -6.76 11.06
C SER A 281 25.45 -7.87 12.10
N SER A 282 24.26 -8.47 12.19
CA SER A 282 23.98 -9.57 13.11
C SER A 282 24.70 -10.88 12.72
N LEU A 283 24.94 -11.11 11.42
CA LEU A 283 25.72 -12.25 10.94
C LEU A 283 27.23 -12.09 11.19
N GLN A 284 27.74 -10.83 11.20
CA GLN A 284 29.17 -10.54 11.49
C GLN A 284 29.49 -10.52 12.98
N ALA A 285 28.47 -10.41 13.84
CA ALA A 285 28.63 -10.31 15.30
C ALA A 285 29.05 -11.62 16.01
N THR A 286 29.52 -12.63 15.29
CA THR A 286 30.22 -13.80 15.89
C THR A 286 31.68 -13.51 16.25
N GLY A 287 32.20 -12.27 16.04
CA GLY A 287 33.49 -11.74 16.51
C GLY A 287 33.29 -10.64 17.58
N PRO A 288 34.32 -10.15 18.30
CA PRO A 288 34.16 -9.13 19.34
C PRO A 288 33.56 -7.83 18.78
N VAL A 289 32.41 -7.45 19.30
CA VAL A 289 31.53 -6.39 18.77
C VAL A 289 31.95 -5.03 19.28
N THR A 290 32.29 -4.11 18.36
CA THR A 290 32.15 -2.67 18.62
C THR A 290 30.75 -2.27 18.17
N PRO A 291 29.91 -1.57 18.99
CA PRO A 291 28.58 -1.17 18.60
C PRO A 291 28.65 -0.08 17.51
N VAL A 292 28.33 -0.45 16.28
CA VAL A 292 28.09 0.54 15.21
C VAL A 292 26.65 1.03 15.34
N SER A 293 26.49 2.32 15.63
CA SER A 293 25.15 2.95 15.65
C SER A 293 24.59 2.98 14.23
N ILE A 294 23.55 2.17 13.97
CA ILE A 294 22.86 2.10 12.66
C ILE A 294 22.14 3.42 12.32
N PHE A 295 22.01 4.30 13.30
CA PHE A 295 21.33 5.60 13.12
C PHE A 295 22.24 6.69 12.54
N ASP A 296 23.56 6.46 12.49
CA ASP A 296 24.55 7.41 11.94
C ASP A 296 24.88 7.20 10.46
N ILE A 297 24.15 6.31 9.75
CA ILE A 297 24.29 6.20 8.30
C ILE A 297 23.55 7.37 7.66
N ALA A 298 24.19 8.55 7.69
CA ALA A 298 23.83 9.63 6.80
C ALA A 298 23.94 9.13 5.34
N PRO A 299 23.05 9.54 4.42
CA PRO A 299 23.18 9.19 3.02
C PRO A 299 24.51 9.77 2.52
N GLN A 300 25.47 8.89 2.23
CA GLN A 300 26.67 9.30 1.52
C GLN A 300 26.24 9.76 0.13
N PRO A 301 26.59 10.97 -0.30
CA PRO A 301 26.41 11.38 -1.68
C PRO A 301 27.22 10.43 -2.58
N PRO A 302 26.75 10.13 -3.80
CA PRO A 302 27.49 9.28 -4.73
C PRO A 302 28.91 9.83 -4.87
N ALA A 303 29.91 8.96 -4.69
CA ALA A 303 31.31 9.28 -4.91
C ALA A 303 31.46 9.69 -6.38
N TYR A 304 31.65 10.99 -6.60
CA TYR A 304 32.15 11.47 -7.87
C TYR A 304 33.59 11.01 -7.97
N GLU A 305 33.86 10.06 -8.86
CA GLU A 305 35.22 9.75 -9.29
C GLU A 305 35.85 11.05 -9.82
N GLN A 306 36.75 11.62 -9.07
CA GLN A 306 37.62 12.68 -9.57
C GLN A 306 38.58 12.06 -10.58
N PRO A 307 38.70 12.58 -11.81
CA PRO A 307 39.70 12.11 -12.74
C PRO A 307 41.08 12.54 -12.23
N THR A 308 41.88 11.57 -11.81
CA THR A 308 43.29 11.76 -11.48
C THR A 308 44.06 11.95 -12.77
N ALA A 309 44.24 13.18 -13.18
CA ALA A 309 45.20 13.53 -14.22
C ALA A 309 46.21 14.54 -13.66
N LEU A 310 47.26 14.01 -13.09
CA LEU A 310 48.52 14.76 -12.93
C LEU A 310 49.15 14.93 -14.31
N TYR A 311 48.95 16.11 -14.92
CA TYR A 311 49.70 16.51 -16.11
C TYR A 311 50.88 17.38 -15.65
N GLN A 312 52.13 16.85 -15.83
CA GLN A 312 53.36 17.62 -15.77
C GLN A 312 53.63 18.27 -17.12
N PRO A 313 54.04 19.56 -17.21
CA PRO A 313 54.36 20.18 -18.48
C PRO A 313 55.76 19.86 -18.93
N GLY A 314 55.85 19.05 -19.96
CA GLY A 314 57.09 18.81 -20.74
C GLY A 314 57.08 19.59 -22.03
N THR A 315 58.13 20.32 -22.25
CA THR A 315 58.42 21.22 -23.37
C THR A 315 58.50 20.54 -24.74
N SER A 316 58.01 21.32 -25.76
CA SER A 316 58.51 21.34 -27.16
C SER A 316 58.16 20.16 -28.09
N ALA A 317 57.27 20.41 -29.03
CA ALA A 317 57.49 20.36 -30.47
C ALA A 317 56.15 20.54 -31.21
N ARG A 318 56.13 21.52 -32.12
CA ARG A 318 55.06 21.83 -33.04
C ARG A 318 55.14 20.90 -34.24
N PRO A 319 54.11 20.20 -34.66
CA PRO A 319 53.90 19.85 -36.07
C PRO A 319 52.63 20.45 -36.64
N THR A 320 52.78 20.83 -37.84
CA THR A 320 51.93 21.37 -38.88
C THR A 320 50.56 20.75 -39.06
N VAL A 321 49.60 21.64 -39.33
CA VAL A 321 48.19 21.39 -39.68
C VAL A 321 48.11 20.82 -41.10
N PRO A 322 47.25 19.83 -41.34
CA PRO A 322 46.65 19.61 -42.67
C PRO A 322 45.19 20.10 -42.68
N THR A 323 44.90 20.75 -43.77
CA THR A 323 43.72 21.46 -44.21
C THR A 323 42.42 20.63 -44.16
N ALA A 324 41.38 21.28 -43.71
CA ALA A 324 40.01 20.81 -43.64
C ALA A 324 39.38 20.50 -44.99
N SER A 325 38.52 19.48 -45.02
CA SER A 325 37.46 19.33 -46.03
C SER A 325 36.09 19.55 -45.38
N PRO A 326 35.13 20.09 -46.12
CA PRO A 326 33.96 20.77 -45.55
C PRO A 326 32.86 19.81 -45.12
N THR A 327 32.29 20.09 -43.96
CA THR A 327 31.05 19.51 -43.41
C THR A 327 29.83 20.08 -44.12
N PRO A 328 28.79 19.31 -44.44
CA PRO A 328 27.57 19.87 -45.02
C PRO A 328 26.77 20.65 -43.97
N GLU A 329 26.40 21.83 -44.36
CA GLU A 329 25.55 22.79 -43.66
C GLU A 329 24.12 22.27 -43.54
N ILE A 330 23.66 21.96 -42.31
CA ILE A 330 22.24 21.73 -42.03
C ILE A 330 21.64 23.12 -41.75
N ALA A 331 20.79 23.54 -42.66
CA ALA A 331 20.03 24.80 -42.53
C ALA A 331 19.08 24.70 -41.30
N ILE A 332 19.39 25.48 -40.27
CA ILE A 332 18.47 25.73 -39.15
C ILE A 332 17.51 26.83 -39.64
N HIS A 333 16.26 26.44 -39.87
CA HIS A 333 15.16 27.39 -40.01
C HIS A 333 14.87 28.01 -38.65
N SER A 334 15.40 29.18 -38.45
CA SER A 334 15.00 30.07 -37.35
C SER A 334 13.71 30.82 -37.75
N GLY A 335 12.65 30.61 -36.99
CA GLY A 335 11.48 31.49 -37.08
C GLY A 335 10.15 30.84 -36.78
N GLU A 336 9.97 30.31 -35.58
CA GLU A 336 8.64 30.22 -34.99
C GLU A 336 8.67 30.91 -33.63
N THR A 337 7.97 32.02 -33.56
CA THR A 337 7.89 32.87 -32.39
C THR A 337 6.95 32.29 -31.35
N TRP A 338 7.26 32.48 -30.09
CA TRP A 338 6.53 32.05 -28.89
C TRP A 338 5.03 32.44 -28.83
N ALA A 339 4.53 33.16 -29.84
CA ALA A 339 3.14 33.60 -29.96
C ALA A 339 2.16 32.47 -30.38
N GLU A 340 2.64 31.36 -30.99
CA GLU A 340 1.76 30.29 -31.41
C GLU A 340 1.47 29.22 -30.31
N MET A 341 2.27 29.16 -29.25
CA MET A 341 2.00 28.26 -28.13
C MET A 341 0.86 28.71 -27.22
N ASP A 342 0.58 30.00 -27.14
CA ASP A 342 -0.53 30.54 -26.35
C ASP A 342 -1.90 30.35 -27.03
N SER A 343 -1.95 30.14 -28.36
CA SER A 343 -3.22 29.92 -29.06
C SER A 343 -3.75 28.50 -28.93
N ILE A 344 -2.89 27.50 -28.66
CA ILE A 344 -3.28 26.11 -28.45
C ILE A 344 -3.81 25.88 -27.02
N SER A 345 -3.30 26.64 -26.05
CA SER A 345 -3.78 26.60 -24.66
C SER A 345 -5.19 27.17 -24.52
N ASN A 346 -5.54 28.20 -25.30
CA ASN A 346 -6.87 28.79 -25.25
C ASN A 346 -7.96 28.02 -26.01
N ALA A 347 -7.59 27.15 -26.95
CA ALA A 347 -8.57 26.33 -27.70
C ALA A 347 -9.05 25.12 -26.89
N GLN A 348 -8.27 24.62 -25.92
CA GLN A 348 -8.68 23.51 -25.06
C GLN A 348 -9.58 23.93 -23.89
N THR A 349 -9.59 25.23 -23.53
CA THR A 349 -10.46 25.73 -22.45
C THR A 349 -11.89 26.00 -22.91
N ALA A 350 -12.15 26.03 -24.21
CA ALA A 350 -13.49 26.30 -24.78
C ALA A 350 -14.37 25.05 -24.92
N LEU A 351 -13.88 23.85 -24.67
CA LEU A 351 -14.63 22.59 -24.83
C LEU A 351 -15.25 22.03 -23.53
N TYR A 352 -15.04 22.69 -22.39
CA TYR A 352 -15.78 22.34 -21.17
C TYR A 352 -16.66 23.53 -20.75
N PRO A 353 -18.01 23.37 -20.81
CA PRO A 353 -18.87 24.36 -20.23
C PRO A 353 -18.59 24.42 -18.72
N SER A 354 -18.25 25.62 -18.24
CA SER A 354 -18.14 25.94 -16.83
C SER A 354 -19.34 25.37 -16.10
N ALA A 355 -19.08 24.35 -15.25
CA ALA A 355 -20.07 23.85 -14.32
C ALA A 355 -20.49 25.01 -13.43
N ALA A 356 -21.75 25.44 -13.57
CA ALA A 356 -22.37 26.43 -12.71
C ALA A 356 -22.09 26.01 -11.26
N LYS A 357 -21.50 26.91 -10.47
CA LYS A 357 -21.38 26.78 -9.03
C LYS A 357 -22.76 26.47 -8.48
N ARG A 358 -23.06 25.19 -8.20
CA ARG A 358 -24.14 24.83 -7.31
C ARG A 358 -23.76 25.41 -5.96
N GLU A 359 -24.50 26.40 -5.49
CA GLU A 359 -24.50 26.79 -4.08
C GLU A 359 -24.85 25.53 -3.28
N GLU A 360 -23.83 24.88 -2.72
CA GLU A 360 -24.03 23.86 -1.70
C GLU A 360 -24.72 24.58 -0.54
N ARG A 361 -26.02 24.37 -0.42
CA ARG A 361 -26.75 24.76 0.78
C ARG A 361 -26.10 24.05 1.95
N ASP A 362 -25.56 24.84 2.85
CA ASP A 362 -24.85 24.35 4.03
C ASP A 362 -25.86 23.75 5.01
N TRP A 363 -26.23 22.50 4.76
CA TRP A 363 -27.19 21.74 5.55
C TRP A 363 -26.78 21.65 7.02
N VAL A 364 -25.48 21.72 7.32
CA VAL A 364 -24.95 21.73 8.68
C VAL A 364 -25.35 23.02 9.39
N ALA A 365 -25.26 24.17 8.73
CA ALA A 365 -25.68 25.47 9.28
C ALA A 365 -27.20 25.49 9.53
N ILE A 366 -27.98 24.90 8.64
CA ILE A 366 -29.44 24.81 8.80
C ILE A 366 -29.82 23.91 9.98
N VAL A 367 -29.21 22.74 10.12
CA VAL A 367 -29.46 21.81 11.22
C VAL A 367 -29.04 22.41 12.56
N LEU A 368 -27.89 23.07 12.64
CA LEU A 368 -27.43 23.77 13.83
C LEU A 368 -28.37 24.93 14.21
N GLY A 369 -28.87 25.67 13.23
CA GLY A 369 -29.87 26.71 13.44
C GLY A 369 -31.18 26.16 14.04
N ILE A 370 -31.69 25.04 13.51
CA ILE A 370 -32.89 24.38 14.04
C ILE A 370 -32.65 23.87 15.48
N LEU A 371 -31.51 23.24 15.77
CA LEU A 371 -31.16 22.79 17.12
C LEU A 371 -31.07 23.92 18.11
N ALA A 372 -30.51 25.07 17.73
CA ALA A 372 -30.44 26.26 18.59
C ALA A 372 -31.84 26.80 18.90
N VAL A 373 -32.77 26.83 17.95
CA VAL A 373 -34.15 27.26 18.15
C VAL A 373 -34.89 26.29 19.09
N VAL A 374 -34.72 25.00 18.92
CA VAL A 374 -35.35 23.99 19.78
C VAL A 374 -34.82 24.07 21.22
N ALA A 375 -33.52 24.30 21.40
CA ALA A 375 -32.93 24.52 22.72
C ALA A 375 -33.45 25.77 23.40
N MET A 376 -33.61 26.89 22.67
CA MET A 376 -34.21 28.13 23.21
C MET A 376 -35.67 27.95 23.61
N LEU A 377 -36.46 27.26 22.76
CA LEU A 377 -37.87 26.96 23.08
C LEU A 377 -38.01 26.02 24.30
N GLY A 378 -37.08 25.10 24.49
CA GLY A 378 -37.03 24.20 25.65
C GLY A 378 -36.71 24.90 26.99
N LEU A 379 -36.04 26.08 26.94
CA LEU A 379 -35.75 26.89 28.11
C LEU A 379 -36.94 27.73 28.60
N ILE A 380 -37.94 28.01 27.75
CA ILE A 380 -39.11 28.83 28.12
C ILE A 380 -39.91 28.24 29.28
N PRO A 381 -40.28 26.93 29.29
CA PRO A 381 -41.00 26.35 30.42
C PRO A 381 -40.15 26.33 31.71
N LEU A 382 -38.83 26.14 31.59
CA LEU A 382 -37.93 26.21 32.74
C LEU A 382 -37.91 27.60 33.40
N TRP A 383 -37.83 28.65 32.57
CA TRP A 383 -37.92 30.04 33.00
C TRP A 383 -39.27 30.38 33.63
N TYR A 384 -40.37 29.83 33.09
CA TYR A 384 -41.70 30.00 33.62
C TYR A 384 -41.85 29.33 35.01
N PHE A 385 -41.30 28.13 35.19
CA PHE A 385 -41.25 27.46 36.49
C PHE A 385 -40.43 28.22 37.54
N VAL A 386 -39.25 28.72 37.14
CA VAL A 386 -38.40 29.56 38.02
C VAL A 386 -39.14 30.84 38.40
N TYR A 387 -39.83 31.48 37.45
CA TYR A 387 -40.62 32.68 37.70
C TYR A 387 -41.77 32.43 38.70
N LEU A 388 -42.49 31.31 38.57
CA LEU A 388 -43.52 30.92 39.54
C LEU A 388 -42.97 30.62 40.92
N ALA A 389 -41.82 29.97 41.03
CA ALA A 389 -41.16 29.68 42.31
C ALA A 389 -40.67 30.93 43.05
N TYR A 390 -40.39 32.02 42.34
CA TYR A 390 -39.99 33.32 42.96
C TYR A 390 -41.18 34.23 43.34
N ARG A 391 -42.41 33.91 42.86
CA ARG A 391 -43.58 34.74 43.09
C ARG A 391 -44.53 34.20 44.18
N GLY A 392 -44.28 33.02 44.71
CA GLY A 392 -44.92 32.40 45.88
C GLY A 392 -44.03 32.51 47.07
#